data_028d4d939cea5ca2faa007153408a6df
#
_entry.id   028d4d939cea5ca2faa007153408a6df
#
_cell.length_a   1.000
_cell.length_b   1.000
_cell.length_c   1.000
_cell.angle_alpha   90.00
_cell.angle_beta   90.00
_cell.angle_gamma   90.00
#
_symmetry.space_group_name_H-M   'P 1'
#
loop_
_entity.id
_entity.type
_entity.pdbx_description
1 polymer ?
#
loop_
_entity_poly.entity_id
_entity_poly.type
_entity_poly.pdbx_seq_one_letter_code
_entity_poly.pdbx_strand_id
1 'polypeptide(L)'
;CIGYGEEEKNIKSLVKELNLEDQFLFLKDISQDAKNAFISKSNLFVMPSIIYKKSVEGFGIAFVEAAQYGIPSIGGIDGGASDAIEDGKSGKICDGNDLDEIYSNINELLTNNSYLEFGKYAKSYVKKFEWKNIIEQYKLIL
;
A
#
# COMPACT_ATOMS: atom_id res chain seq x y z
N CYS A 1 6.16 2.44 9.82
CA CYS A 1 5.96 0.99 9.61
C CYS A 1 4.94 0.48 10.62
N ILE A 2 3.87 -0.16 10.16
CA ILE A 2 2.83 -0.73 11.03
C ILE A 2 2.82 -2.23 10.83
N GLY A 3 3.08 -3.00 11.90
CA GLY A 3 3.14 -4.46 11.89
C GLY A 3 4.38 -5.01 12.58
N TYR A 4 4.55 -6.31 12.49
CA TYR A 4 5.70 -7.03 13.02
C TYR A 4 6.02 -8.23 12.14
N GLY A 5 7.26 -8.72 12.22
CA GLY A 5 7.72 -9.88 11.44
C GLY A 5 9.13 -10.29 11.81
N GLU A 6 9.59 -11.35 11.16
CA GLU A 6 10.92 -11.94 11.42
C GLU A 6 12.05 -10.91 11.19
N GLU A 7 11.85 -9.98 10.23
CA GLU A 7 12.85 -8.97 9.84
C GLU A 7 12.86 -7.71 10.73
N GLU A 8 12.00 -7.62 11.75
CA GLU A 8 11.90 -6.41 12.59
C GLU A 8 13.26 -5.97 13.16
N LYS A 9 14.06 -6.94 13.65
CA LYS A 9 15.37 -6.65 14.22
C LYS A 9 16.35 -6.12 13.18
N ASN A 10 16.35 -6.73 12.01
CA ASN A 10 17.25 -6.37 10.91
C ASN A 10 16.92 -4.96 10.40
N ILE A 11 15.63 -4.65 10.23
CA ILE A 11 15.18 -3.33 9.79
C ILE A 11 15.55 -2.27 10.83
N LYS A 12 15.34 -2.51 12.12
CA LYS A 12 15.74 -1.58 13.18
C LYS A 12 17.25 -1.35 13.23
N SER A 13 18.05 -2.40 13.00
CA SER A 13 19.50 -2.26 12.92
C SER A 13 19.92 -1.41 11.73
N LEU A 14 19.31 -1.62 10.57
CA LEU A 14 19.58 -0.83 9.37
C LEU A 14 19.19 0.65 9.56
N VAL A 15 18.03 0.93 10.13
CA VAL A 15 17.59 2.31 10.45
C VAL A 15 18.62 3.01 11.34
N LYS A 16 19.16 2.32 12.34
CA LYS A 16 20.21 2.85 13.22
C LYS A 16 21.54 3.06 12.48
N GLU A 17 21.96 2.10 11.67
CA GLU A 17 23.20 2.21 10.86
C GLU A 17 23.15 3.42 9.92
N LEU A 18 21.98 3.72 9.37
CA LEU A 18 21.75 4.85 8.49
C LEU A 18 21.46 6.16 9.23
N ASN A 19 21.44 6.18 10.57
CA ASN A 19 21.10 7.33 11.41
C ASN A 19 19.71 7.93 11.08
N LEU A 20 18.71 7.08 10.89
CA LEU A 20 17.34 7.45 10.50
C LEU A 20 16.31 7.25 11.62
N GLU A 21 16.73 7.05 12.88
CA GLU A 21 15.83 6.71 13.99
C GLU A 21 14.73 7.75 14.19
N ASP A 22 15.05 9.03 14.03
CA ASP A 22 14.09 10.13 14.17
C ASP A 22 13.11 10.26 13.00
N GLN A 23 13.35 9.53 11.90
CA GLN A 23 12.51 9.54 10.70
C GLN A 23 11.64 8.29 10.58
N PHE A 24 11.88 7.27 11.41
CA PHE A 24 11.18 6.01 11.39
C PHE A 24 10.33 5.79 12.65
N LEU A 25 9.07 5.46 12.43
CA LEU A 25 8.17 5.05 13.51
C LEU A 25 7.75 3.58 13.27
N PHE A 26 8.05 2.72 14.25
CA PHE A 26 7.63 1.33 14.25
C PHE A 26 6.46 1.16 15.22
N LEU A 27 5.31 0.73 14.70
CA LEU A 27 4.09 0.54 15.45
C LEU A 27 3.61 -0.90 15.34
N LYS A 28 3.13 -1.46 16.44
CA LYS A 28 2.49 -2.78 16.49
C LYS A 28 1.32 -2.76 17.49
N ASP A 29 0.40 -3.66 17.29
CA ASP A 29 -0.77 -3.85 18.17
C ASP A 29 -1.59 -2.55 18.37
N ILE A 30 -1.61 -1.68 17.34
CA ILE A 30 -2.41 -0.46 17.37
C ILE A 30 -3.88 -0.75 17.03
N SER A 31 -4.78 0.08 17.55
CA SER A 31 -6.20 -0.03 17.23
C SER A 31 -6.47 0.26 15.76
N GLN A 32 -7.62 -0.23 15.25
CA GLN A 32 -8.07 0.09 13.90
C GLN A 32 -8.20 1.60 13.66
N ASP A 33 -8.69 2.35 14.66
CA ASP A 33 -8.82 3.80 14.56
C ASP A 33 -7.46 4.48 14.45
N ALA A 34 -6.46 4.03 15.22
CA ALA A 34 -5.10 4.54 15.10
C ALA A 34 -4.50 4.23 13.74
N LYS A 35 -4.66 2.99 13.22
CA LYS A 35 -4.24 2.62 11.87
C LYS A 35 -4.88 3.54 10.82
N ASN A 36 -6.18 3.74 10.89
CA ASN A 36 -6.92 4.60 9.99
C ASN A 36 -6.44 6.06 10.04
N ALA A 37 -6.15 6.56 11.24
CA ALA A 37 -5.59 7.90 11.43
C ALA A 37 -4.23 8.06 10.75
N PHE A 38 -3.32 7.08 10.89
CA PHE A 38 -2.03 7.09 10.21
C PHE A 38 -2.19 7.05 8.69
N ILE A 39 -3.01 6.13 8.18
CA ILE A 39 -3.27 6.02 6.74
C ILE A 39 -3.82 7.35 6.21
N SER A 40 -4.84 7.92 6.85
CA SER A 40 -5.51 9.15 6.38
C SER A 40 -4.60 10.39 6.35
N LYS A 41 -3.45 10.35 7.02
CA LYS A 41 -2.45 11.43 7.08
C LYS A 41 -1.21 11.12 6.25
N SER A 42 -1.13 9.96 5.63
CA SER A 42 -0.01 9.57 4.78
C SER A 42 -0.11 10.21 3.39
N ASN A 43 1.02 10.31 2.71
CA ASN A 43 1.08 10.71 1.30
C ASN A 43 1.06 9.49 0.38
N LEU A 44 1.67 8.38 0.84
CA LEU A 44 1.74 7.11 0.12
C LEU A 44 1.50 5.94 1.08
N PHE A 45 0.94 4.86 0.56
CA PHE A 45 0.92 3.55 1.19
C PHE A 45 1.85 2.62 0.40
N VAL A 46 2.92 2.13 1.02
CA VAL A 46 3.97 1.35 0.34
C VAL A 46 4.02 -0.06 0.93
N MET A 47 3.66 -1.05 0.13
CA MET A 47 3.69 -2.47 0.50
C MET A 47 4.01 -3.33 -0.73
N PRO A 48 5.26 -3.26 -1.26
CA PRO A 48 5.69 -4.01 -2.43
C PRO A 48 5.94 -5.48 -2.07
N SER A 49 4.87 -6.20 -1.81
CA SER A 49 4.91 -7.60 -1.38
C SER A 49 5.53 -8.49 -2.45
N ILE A 50 6.31 -9.47 -2.00
CA ILE A 50 6.89 -10.53 -2.83
C ILE A 50 6.33 -11.88 -2.42
N ILE A 51 6.46 -12.88 -3.28
CA ILE A 51 6.23 -14.26 -2.88
C ILE A 51 7.39 -14.71 -1.99
N TYR A 52 7.09 -15.01 -0.74
CA TYR A 52 8.09 -15.53 0.19
C TYR A 52 7.66 -16.90 0.71
N LYS A 53 8.44 -17.93 0.42
CA LYS A 53 8.11 -19.35 0.70
C LYS A 53 6.74 -19.69 0.05
N LYS A 54 5.70 -19.88 0.89
CA LYS A 54 4.32 -20.17 0.45
C LYS A 54 3.35 -19.00 0.74
N SER A 55 3.89 -17.87 1.19
CA SER A 55 3.10 -16.67 1.49
C SER A 55 3.04 -15.79 0.24
N VAL A 56 1.85 -15.36 -0.10
CA VAL A 56 1.56 -14.45 -1.21
C VAL A 56 0.47 -13.49 -0.76
N GLU A 57 0.53 -12.23 -1.21
CA GLU A 57 -0.58 -11.29 -1.00
C GLU A 57 -1.81 -11.77 -1.79
N GLY A 58 -2.91 -12.02 -1.10
CA GLY A 58 -4.11 -12.57 -1.73
C GLY A 58 -4.84 -11.55 -2.61
N PHE A 59 -5.19 -10.41 -2.04
CA PHE A 59 -5.89 -9.32 -2.73
C PHE A 59 -5.35 -7.95 -2.33
N GLY A 60 -4.87 -7.82 -1.08
CA GLY A 60 -4.36 -6.56 -0.56
C GLY A 60 -5.44 -5.61 -0.05
N ILE A 61 -6.26 -6.08 0.90
CA ILE A 61 -7.29 -5.23 1.54
C ILE A 61 -6.71 -3.91 2.05
N ALA A 62 -5.46 -3.90 2.49
CA ALA A 62 -4.77 -2.70 2.95
C ALA A 62 -4.65 -1.61 1.87
N PHE A 63 -4.53 -1.98 0.59
CA PHE A 63 -4.55 -1.02 -0.53
C PHE A 63 -5.93 -0.39 -0.70
N VAL A 64 -6.99 -1.20 -0.53
CA VAL A 64 -8.38 -0.70 -0.56
C VAL A 64 -8.63 0.25 0.60
N GLU A 65 -8.16 -0.08 1.81
CA GLU A 65 -8.23 0.80 2.99
C GLU A 65 -7.52 2.15 2.72
N ALA A 66 -6.31 2.12 2.17
CA ALA A 66 -5.58 3.35 1.82
C ALA A 66 -6.35 4.19 0.77
N ALA A 67 -6.84 3.56 -0.28
CA ALA A 67 -7.60 4.21 -1.34
C ALA A 67 -8.89 4.89 -0.86
N GLN A 68 -9.56 4.36 0.18
CA GLN A 68 -10.72 4.99 0.80
C GLN A 68 -10.42 6.39 1.35
N TYR A 69 -9.20 6.60 1.84
CA TYR A 69 -8.71 7.90 2.32
C TYR A 69 -8.12 8.76 1.19
N GLY A 70 -8.07 8.26 -0.03
CA GLY A 70 -7.43 8.96 -1.15
C GLY A 70 -5.91 8.90 -1.09
N ILE A 71 -5.37 7.82 -0.54
CA ILE A 71 -3.93 7.57 -0.47
C ILE A 71 -3.56 6.58 -1.57
N PRO A 72 -2.73 6.98 -2.54
CA PRO A 72 -2.25 6.06 -3.57
C PRO A 72 -1.28 5.04 -2.99
N SER A 73 -1.19 3.89 -3.62
CA SER A 73 -0.40 2.78 -3.10
C SER A 73 0.69 2.35 -4.08
N ILE A 74 1.78 1.80 -3.52
CA ILE A 74 2.78 1.04 -4.27
C ILE A 74 2.67 -0.40 -3.81
N GLY A 75 2.30 -1.28 -4.73
CA GLY A 75 2.12 -2.72 -4.50
C GLY A 75 3.13 -3.56 -5.27
N GLY A 76 3.35 -4.80 -4.81
CA GLY A 76 4.20 -5.76 -5.52
C GLY A 76 3.47 -6.41 -6.69
N ILE A 77 4.22 -6.77 -7.74
CA ILE A 77 3.70 -7.51 -8.90
C ILE A 77 3.27 -8.93 -8.54
N ASP A 78 3.84 -9.47 -7.47
CA ASP A 78 3.52 -10.80 -6.97
C ASP A 78 2.20 -10.79 -6.19
N GLY A 79 1.24 -11.59 -6.62
CA GLY A 79 -0.05 -11.74 -5.94
C GLY A 79 -1.14 -10.75 -6.39
N GLY A 80 -2.09 -10.46 -5.51
CA GLY A 80 -3.34 -9.78 -5.83
C GLY A 80 -3.32 -8.25 -5.75
N ALA A 81 -2.16 -7.60 -5.59
CA ALA A 81 -2.09 -6.14 -5.52
C ALA A 81 -2.66 -5.45 -6.78
N SER A 82 -2.45 -6.05 -7.95
CA SER A 82 -2.98 -5.56 -9.24
C SER A 82 -4.51 -5.59 -9.34
N ASP A 83 -5.20 -6.35 -8.50
CA ASP A 83 -6.66 -6.33 -8.43
C ASP A 83 -7.17 -5.13 -7.62
N ALA A 84 -6.41 -4.70 -6.63
CA ALA A 84 -6.72 -3.59 -5.74
C ALA A 84 -6.20 -2.23 -6.26
N ILE A 85 -5.11 -2.24 -7.04
CA ILE A 85 -4.45 -1.05 -7.58
C ILE A 85 -4.59 -1.04 -9.10
N GLU A 86 -5.08 0.06 -9.66
CA GLU A 86 -4.99 0.32 -11.11
C GLU A 86 -3.66 1.03 -11.37
N ASP A 87 -2.70 0.27 -11.93
CA ASP A 87 -1.34 0.76 -12.17
C ASP A 87 -1.31 2.01 -13.04
N GLY A 88 -0.48 2.97 -12.64
CA GLY A 88 -0.36 4.27 -13.31
C GLY A 88 -1.52 5.23 -13.08
N LYS A 89 -2.55 4.86 -12.29
CA LYS A 89 -3.72 5.71 -12.02
C LYS A 89 -4.07 5.82 -10.54
N SER A 90 -4.29 4.69 -9.86
CA SER A 90 -4.58 4.68 -8.41
C SER A 90 -3.37 4.41 -7.54
N GLY A 91 -2.25 4.07 -8.16
CA GLY A 91 -0.99 3.72 -7.55
C GLY A 91 -0.02 3.16 -8.57
N LYS A 92 0.99 2.47 -8.09
CA LYS A 92 2.02 1.81 -8.89
C LYS A 92 2.15 0.34 -8.50
N ILE A 93 2.46 -0.49 -9.49
CA ILE A 93 2.83 -1.89 -9.30
C ILE A 93 4.29 -2.04 -9.70
N CYS A 94 5.09 -2.74 -8.90
CA CYS A 94 6.52 -2.93 -9.15
C CYS A 94 7.01 -4.31 -8.71
N ASP A 95 8.18 -4.71 -9.15
CA ASP A 95 8.87 -5.85 -8.56
C ASP A 95 9.33 -5.47 -7.13
N GLY A 96 8.77 -6.16 -6.14
CA GLY A 96 9.13 -5.94 -4.73
C GLY A 96 10.57 -6.32 -4.38
N ASN A 97 11.30 -6.99 -5.27
CA ASN A 97 12.73 -7.28 -5.14
C ASN A 97 13.62 -6.22 -5.80
N ASP A 98 13.05 -5.31 -6.60
CA ASP A 98 13.79 -4.25 -7.29
C ASP A 98 13.71 -2.94 -6.49
N LEU A 99 14.76 -2.65 -5.72
CA LEU A 99 14.85 -1.44 -4.90
C LEU A 99 14.88 -0.15 -5.74
N ASP A 100 15.47 -0.20 -6.93
CA ASP A 100 15.56 0.97 -7.81
C ASP A 100 14.17 1.30 -8.39
N GLU A 101 13.39 0.28 -8.76
CA GLU A 101 12.02 0.45 -9.22
C GLU A 101 11.12 0.99 -8.10
N ILE A 102 11.20 0.42 -6.89
CA ILE A 102 10.47 0.91 -5.71
C ILE A 102 10.81 2.38 -5.45
N TYR A 103 12.09 2.72 -5.43
CA TYR A 103 12.56 4.09 -5.19
C TYR A 103 12.08 5.06 -6.28
N SER A 104 12.17 4.64 -7.54
CA SER A 104 11.70 5.43 -8.68
C SER A 104 10.20 5.74 -8.58
N ASN A 105 9.39 4.73 -8.24
CA ASN A 105 7.94 4.90 -8.06
C ASN A 105 7.60 5.83 -6.89
N ILE A 106 8.33 5.74 -5.77
CA ILE A 106 8.16 6.66 -4.63
C ILE A 106 8.46 8.09 -5.07
N ASN A 107 9.59 8.30 -5.74
CA ASN A 107 10.00 9.61 -6.23
C ASN A 107 9.00 10.19 -7.22
N GLU A 108 8.53 9.40 -8.19
CA GLU A 108 7.54 9.85 -9.17
C GLU A 108 6.27 10.35 -8.49
N LEU A 109 5.76 9.60 -7.51
CA LEU A 109 4.53 9.97 -6.81
C LEU A 109 4.72 11.18 -5.89
N LEU A 110 5.88 11.34 -5.27
CA LEU A 110 6.15 12.49 -4.38
C LEU A 110 6.56 13.76 -5.15
N THR A 111 7.15 13.61 -6.35
CA THR A 111 7.56 14.76 -7.16
C THR A 111 6.32 15.53 -7.64
N ASN A 112 6.38 16.87 -7.50
CA ASN A 112 5.29 17.76 -7.88
C ASN A 112 3.93 17.43 -7.23
N ASN A 113 3.94 16.71 -6.10
CA ASN A 113 2.74 16.26 -5.40
C ASN A 113 1.80 15.37 -6.26
N SER A 114 2.35 14.59 -7.19
CA SER A 114 1.57 13.70 -8.08
C SER A 114 0.70 12.72 -7.31
N TYR A 115 1.10 12.34 -6.08
CA TYR A 115 0.29 11.51 -5.19
C TYR A 115 -1.13 12.07 -4.94
N LEU A 116 -1.34 13.38 -5.05
CA LEU A 116 -2.68 13.99 -4.87
C LEU A 116 -3.63 13.60 -6.00
N GLU A 117 -3.15 13.59 -7.24
CA GLU A 117 -3.94 13.19 -8.40
C GLU A 117 -4.23 11.68 -8.37
N PHE A 118 -3.21 10.88 -8.15
CA PHE A 118 -3.34 9.44 -7.97
C PHE A 118 -4.29 9.08 -6.81
N GLY A 119 -4.17 9.77 -5.69
CA GLY A 119 -5.04 9.58 -4.53
C GLY A 119 -6.50 9.94 -4.81
N LYS A 120 -6.75 11.03 -5.54
CA LYS A 120 -8.10 11.40 -5.98
C LYS A 120 -8.72 10.30 -6.86
N TYR A 121 -7.92 9.75 -7.78
CA TYR A 121 -8.36 8.63 -8.61
C TYR A 121 -8.59 7.38 -7.77
N ALA A 122 -7.66 7.01 -6.88
CA ALA A 122 -7.78 5.87 -5.97
C ALA A 122 -9.07 5.90 -5.17
N LYS A 123 -9.43 7.07 -4.62
CA LYS A 123 -10.68 7.27 -3.87
C LYS A 123 -11.95 7.06 -4.71
N SER A 124 -11.88 7.32 -6.00
CA SER A 124 -12.97 7.02 -6.93
C SER A 124 -13.01 5.54 -7.30
N TYR A 125 -11.85 4.99 -7.59
CA TYR A 125 -11.67 3.61 -8.03
C TYR A 125 -12.10 2.60 -6.97
N VAL A 126 -11.79 2.85 -5.71
CA VAL A 126 -12.10 1.94 -4.59
C VAL A 126 -13.60 1.68 -4.41
N LYS A 127 -14.46 2.57 -4.91
CA LYS A 127 -15.93 2.41 -4.82
C LYS A 127 -16.43 1.14 -5.51
N LYS A 128 -15.70 0.62 -6.48
CA LYS A 128 -16.06 -0.65 -7.14
C LYS A 128 -16.06 -1.84 -6.18
N PHE A 129 -15.30 -1.75 -5.07
CA PHE A 129 -15.21 -2.78 -4.04
C PHE A 129 -16.23 -2.60 -2.90
N GLU A 130 -17.08 -1.58 -2.95
CA GLU A 130 -18.18 -1.46 -1.99
C GLU A 130 -19.15 -2.64 -2.16
N TRP A 131 -19.61 -3.21 -1.05
CA TRP A 131 -20.48 -4.38 -1.05
C TRP A 131 -21.69 -4.26 -1.98
N LYS A 132 -22.32 -3.07 -2.04
CA LYS A 132 -23.44 -2.85 -2.96
C LYS A 132 -23.08 -3.12 -4.43
N ASN A 133 -21.86 -2.72 -4.86
CA ASN A 133 -21.40 -2.90 -6.23
C ASN A 133 -20.98 -4.35 -6.48
N ILE A 134 -20.37 -4.99 -5.51
CA ILE A 134 -20.01 -6.41 -5.56
C ILE A 134 -21.28 -7.28 -5.65
N ILE A 135 -22.30 -7.00 -4.84
CA ILE A 135 -23.58 -7.74 -4.88
C ILE A 135 -24.25 -7.62 -6.24
N GLU A 136 -24.27 -6.42 -6.85
CA GLU A 136 -24.84 -6.26 -8.19
C GLU A 136 -24.09 -7.08 -9.26
N GLN A 137 -22.77 -7.19 -9.16
CA GLN A 137 -21.99 -8.05 -10.06
C GLN A 137 -22.36 -9.53 -9.89
N TYR A 138 -22.53 -10.00 -8.65
CA TYR A 138 -22.94 -11.38 -8.39
C TYR A 138 -24.35 -11.70 -8.94
N LYS A 139 -25.29 -10.75 -8.87
CA LYS A 139 -26.63 -10.93 -9.44
C LYS A 139 -26.65 -11.13 -10.96
N LEU A 140 -25.62 -10.66 -11.66
CA LEU A 140 -25.50 -10.83 -13.11
C LEU A 140 -24.99 -12.22 -13.52
N ILE A 141 -24.47 -13.00 -12.56
CA ILE A 141 -23.90 -14.33 -12.80
C ILE A 141 -24.91 -15.42 -12.43
N LEU A 142 -25.91 -15.10 -11.62
CA LEU A 142 -27.00 -15.98 -11.17
C LEU A 142 -28.20 -15.90 -12.10
#